data_ba7576e0d258fc169bb82b2c4d38f008
#
_entry.id   ba7576e0d258fc169bb82b2c4d38f008
#
_cell.length_a   1.000
_cell.length_b   1.000
_cell.length_c   1.000
_cell.angle_alpha   90.00
_cell.angle_beta   90.00
_cell.angle_gamma   90.00
#
_symmetry.space_group_name_H-M   'P 1'
#
loop_
_entity.id
_entity.type
_entity.pdbx_description
1 polymer ?
#
loop_
_entity_poly.entity_id
_entity_poly.type
_entity_poly.pdbx_seq_one_letter_code
_entity_poly.pdbx_strand_id
1 'polypeptide(L)'
;MIRTLLKEVKEYKAASIATPIFMILEVLFETLIPFLMASIIDKGVNTGDIHHIYKVGGIMIVAAFLGLLAGMAGGRYGAKASTGFAKNLRNAMFDRIQTYSFANIDHFSTAGLVTRLTTDVTNVQNSYQMMLRMMMRAP
;
A
#
# COMPACT_ATOMS: atom_id res chain seq x y z
N MET A 1 13.45 -12.02 13.58
CA MET A 1 12.57 -10.89 13.91
C MET A 1 11.56 -10.61 12.79
N ILE A 2 11.95 -10.23 11.56
CA ILE A 2 11.02 -9.94 10.44
C ILE A 2 10.12 -11.15 10.11
N ARG A 3 10.65 -12.37 10.07
CA ARG A 3 9.86 -13.59 9.82
C ARG A 3 8.76 -13.84 10.86
N THR A 4 8.98 -13.44 12.10
CA THR A 4 8.01 -13.57 13.19
C THR A 4 6.88 -12.57 13.02
N LEU A 5 7.21 -11.32 12.66
CA LEU A 5 6.23 -10.29 12.35
C LEU A 5 5.38 -10.65 11.12
N LEU A 6 6.00 -11.14 10.04
CA LEU A 6 5.29 -11.54 8.83
C LEU A 6 4.33 -12.74 9.04
N LYS A 7 4.53 -13.54 10.07
CA LYS A 7 3.57 -14.60 10.44
C LYS A 7 2.22 -14.04 10.88
N GLU A 8 2.20 -12.84 11.47
CA GLU A 8 0.96 -12.20 11.94
C GLU A 8 0.12 -11.59 10.82
N VAL A 9 0.59 -11.62 9.57
CA VAL A 9 -0.23 -11.25 8.39
C VAL A 9 -1.41 -12.20 8.20
N LYS A 10 -1.26 -13.50 8.57
CA LYS A 10 -2.31 -14.54 8.60
C LYS A 10 -3.30 -14.44 7.43
N GLU A 11 -4.53 -14.09 7.74
CA GLU A 11 -5.68 -13.98 6.83
C GLU A 11 -5.58 -12.79 5.84
N TYR A 12 -4.70 -11.81 6.11
CA TYR A 12 -4.53 -10.61 5.26
C TYR A 12 -3.48 -10.77 4.16
N LYS A 13 -2.97 -11.99 3.92
CA LYS A 13 -2.00 -12.27 2.85
C LYS A 13 -2.51 -11.86 1.47
N ALA A 14 -3.77 -12.16 1.19
CA ALA A 14 -4.39 -11.78 -0.09
C ALA A 14 -4.40 -10.26 -0.28
N ALA A 15 -4.77 -9.48 0.74
CA ALA A 15 -4.73 -8.02 0.68
C ALA A 15 -3.30 -7.48 0.56
N SER A 16 -2.33 -8.11 1.22
CA SER A 16 -0.92 -7.74 1.16
C SER A 16 -0.29 -8.00 -0.21
N ILE A 17 -0.77 -9.01 -0.95
CA ILE A 17 -0.33 -9.32 -2.32
C ILE A 17 -1.11 -8.45 -3.33
N ALA A 18 -2.39 -8.21 -3.11
CA ALA A 18 -3.21 -7.39 -3.99
C ALA A 18 -2.72 -5.93 -4.04
N THR A 19 -2.27 -5.37 -2.91
CA THR A 19 -1.78 -3.99 -2.84
C THR A 19 -0.67 -3.70 -3.86
N PRO A 20 0.48 -4.41 -3.88
CA PRO A 20 1.52 -4.16 -4.85
C PRO A 20 1.08 -4.38 -6.30
N ILE A 21 0.18 -5.34 -6.56
CA ILE A 21 -0.35 -5.58 -7.91
C ILE A 21 -1.11 -4.34 -8.41
N PHE A 22 -2.01 -3.78 -7.59
CA PHE A 22 -2.74 -2.58 -7.95
C PHE A 22 -1.83 -1.34 -8.04
N MET A 23 -0.78 -1.24 -7.22
CA MET A 23 0.21 -0.17 -7.30
C MET A 23 1.01 -0.23 -8.60
N ILE A 24 1.43 -1.42 -9.04
CA ILE A 24 2.09 -1.61 -10.34
C ILE A 24 1.16 -1.22 -11.49
N LEU A 25 -0.11 -1.61 -11.42
CA LEU A 25 -1.09 -1.29 -12.44
C LEU A 25 -1.33 0.24 -12.53
N GLU A 26 -1.43 0.92 -11.39
CA GLU A 26 -1.52 2.38 -11.31
C GLU A 26 -0.32 3.05 -12.03
N VAL A 27 0.90 2.64 -11.67
CA VAL A 27 2.14 3.20 -12.25
C VAL A 27 2.21 2.95 -13.76
N LEU A 28 1.79 1.77 -14.24
CA LEU A 28 1.74 1.50 -15.68
C LEU A 28 0.81 2.47 -16.41
N PHE A 29 -0.38 2.73 -15.88
CA PHE A 29 -1.29 3.71 -16.48
C PHE A 29 -0.74 5.14 -16.37
N GLU A 30 -0.14 5.54 -15.25
CA GLU A 30 0.51 6.86 -15.10
C GLU A 30 1.63 7.06 -16.12
N THR A 31 2.43 6.03 -16.40
CA THR A 31 3.55 6.09 -17.37
C THR A 31 3.07 6.15 -18.83
N LEU A 32 1.89 5.61 -19.13
CA LEU A 32 1.31 5.69 -20.47
C LEU A 32 0.89 7.11 -20.82
N ILE A 33 0.50 7.97 -19.89
CA ILE A 33 0.00 9.31 -20.15
C ILE A 33 1.03 10.20 -20.86
N PRO A 34 2.28 10.34 -20.37
CA PRO A 34 3.31 11.11 -21.09
C PRO A 34 3.63 10.54 -22.49
N PHE A 35 3.62 9.21 -22.63
CA PHE A 35 3.85 8.56 -23.91
C PHE A 35 2.75 8.86 -24.94
N LEU A 36 1.49 8.81 -24.51
CA LEU A 36 0.34 9.17 -25.35
C LEU A 36 0.33 10.67 -25.68
N MET A 37 0.75 11.52 -24.74
CA MET A 37 0.90 12.96 -24.96
C MET A 37 1.93 13.27 -26.02
N ALA A 38 3.09 12.61 -26.01
CA ALA A 38 4.08 12.74 -27.08
C ALA A 38 3.49 12.36 -28.46
N SER A 39 2.69 11.27 -28.52
CA SER A 39 2.01 10.87 -29.76
C SER A 39 1.00 11.92 -30.26
N ILE A 40 0.29 12.62 -29.36
CA ILE A 40 -0.61 13.73 -29.72
C ILE A 40 0.19 14.86 -30.33
N ILE A 41 1.32 15.23 -29.76
CA ILE A 41 2.17 16.32 -30.23
C ILE A 41 2.76 15.96 -31.61
N ASP A 42 3.38 14.79 -31.73
CA ASP A 42 4.13 14.40 -32.93
C ASP A 42 3.20 14.12 -34.14
N LYS A 43 2.12 13.38 -33.93
CA LYS A 43 1.23 12.89 -34.99
C LYS A 43 -0.10 13.66 -35.08
N GLY A 44 -0.46 14.42 -34.05
CA GLY A 44 -1.67 15.19 -34.03
C GLY A 44 -1.39 16.66 -34.37
N VAL A 45 -0.62 17.33 -33.52
CA VAL A 45 -0.38 18.77 -33.64
C VAL A 45 0.55 19.09 -34.82
N ASN A 46 1.68 18.41 -34.94
CA ASN A 46 2.68 18.68 -35.98
C ASN A 46 2.20 18.34 -37.38
N THR A 47 1.28 17.39 -37.54
CA THR A 47 0.70 16.99 -38.82
C THR A 47 -0.67 17.61 -39.09
N GLY A 48 -1.29 18.27 -38.09
CA GLY A 48 -2.64 18.83 -38.17
C GLY A 48 -3.77 17.80 -38.19
N ASP A 49 -3.49 16.55 -37.74
CA ASP A 49 -4.48 15.47 -37.73
C ASP A 49 -5.33 15.55 -36.43
N ILE A 50 -6.45 16.26 -36.54
CA ILE A 50 -7.42 16.43 -35.45
C ILE A 50 -8.04 15.10 -35.06
N HIS A 51 -8.26 14.17 -35.99
CA HIS A 51 -8.84 12.86 -35.69
C HIS A 51 -7.93 12.04 -34.78
N HIS A 52 -6.63 12.07 -35.02
CA HIS A 52 -5.63 11.43 -34.16
C HIS A 52 -5.63 12.02 -32.75
N ILE A 53 -5.75 13.35 -32.60
CA ILE A 53 -5.83 14.03 -31.29
C ILE A 53 -7.03 13.53 -30.48
N TYR A 54 -8.23 13.49 -31.09
CA TYR A 54 -9.43 13.00 -30.37
C TYR A 54 -9.34 11.54 -30.01
N LYS A 55 -8.81 10.69 -30.89
CA LYS A 55 -8.65 9.25 -30.63
C LYS A 55 -7.68 9.00 -29.48
N VAL A 56 -6.49 9.57 -29.52
CA VAL A 56 -5.47 9.37 -28.48
C VAL A 56 -5.86 10.07 -27.18
N GLY A 57 -6.48 11.25 -27.26
CA GLY A 57 -7.04 11.94 -26.10
C GLY A 57 -8.11 11.13 -25.38
N GLY A 58 -9.00 10.45 -26.12
CA GLY A 58 -9.96 9.52 -25.55
C GLY A 58 -9.29 8.33 -24.82
N ILE A 59 -8.24 7.76 -25.41
CA ILE A 59 -7.45 6.69 -24.78
C ILE A 59 -6.78 7.20 -23.48
N MET A 60 -6.26 8.43 -23.49
CA MET A 60 -5.66 9.03 -22.28
C MET A 60 -6.66 9.18 -21.14
N ILE A 61 -7.90 9.62 -21.44
CA ILE A 61 -8.95 9.73 -20.42
C ILE A 61 -9.27 8.37 -19.83
N VAL A 62 -9.41 7.33 -20.66
CA VAL A 62 -9.65 5.95 -20.18
C VAL A 62 -8.48 5.45 -19.34
N ALA A 63 -7.23 5.66 -19.79
CA ALA A 63 -6.05 5.26 -19.05
C ALA A 63 -5.96 5.97 -17.68
N ALA A 64 -6.22 7.27 -17.62
CA ALA A 64 -6.25 8.03 -16.37
C ALA A 64 -7.34 7.52 -15.41
N PHE A 65 -8.52 7.18 -15.94
CA PHE A 65 -9.62 6.64 -15.14
C PHE A 65 -9.29 5.25 -14.58
N LEU A 66 -8.68 4.37 -15.40
CA LEU A 66 -8.23 3.05 -14.94
C LEU A 66 -7.11 3.15 -13.91
N GLY A 67 -6.17 4.08 -14.09
CA GLY A 67 -5.14 4.39 -13.09
C GLY A 67 -5.73 4.85 -11.76
N LEU A 68 -6.73 5.74 -11.79
CA LEU A 68 -7.45 6.19 -10.60
C LEU A 68 -8.13 5.01 -9.87
N LEU A 69 -8.82 4.13 -10.59
CA LEU A 69 -9.45 2.96 -10.00
C LEU A 69 -8.42 2.00 -9.37
N ALA A 70 -7.30 1.78 -10.06
CA ALA A 70 -6.21 0.95 -9.55
C ALA A 70 -5.61 1.55 -8.27
N GLY A 71 -5.35 2.86 -8.24
CA GLY A 71 -4.85 3.57 -7.06
C GLY A 71 -5.79 3.50 -5.86
N MET A 72 -7.10 3.70 -6.09
CA MET A 72 -8.11 3.55 -5.04
C MET A 72 -8.18 2.11 -4.50
N ALA A 73 -8.15 1.11 -5.38
CA ALA A 73 -8.15 -0.30 -4.98
C ALA A 73 -6.89 -0.63 -4.17
N GLY A 74 -5.70 -0.25 -4.66
CA GLY A 74 -4.43 -0.43 -3.96
C GLY A 74 -4.41 0.23 -2.59
N GLY A 75 -4.94 1.46 -2.47
CA GLY A 75 -5.10 2.15 -1.20
C GLY A 75 -6.00 1.41 -0.20
N ARG A 76 -7.16 0.91 -0.66
CA ARG A 76 -8.08 0.12 0.19
C ARG A 76 -7.48 -1.20 0.65
N TYR A 77 -6.86 -1.95 -0.24
CA TYR A 77 -6.21 -3.23 0.12
C TYR A 77 -4.99 -3.00 1.02
N GLY A 78 -4.20 -1.95 0.78
CA GLY A 78 -3.07 -1.58 1.63
C GLY A 78 -3.50 -1.19 3.05
N ALA A 79 -4.56 -0.40 3.19
CA ALA A 79 -5.15 -0.06 4.48
C ALA A 79 -5.69 -1.31 5.21
N LYS A 80 -6.43 -2.18 4.50
CA LYS A 80 -6.95 -3.43 5.06
C LYS A 80 -5.83 -4.37 5.51
N ALA A 81 -4.76 -4.49 4.72
CA ALA A 81 -3.61 -5.32 5.06
C ALA A 81 -2.87 -4.79 6.30
N SER A 82 -2.60 -3.49 6.36
CA SER A 82 -1.84 -2.89 7.47
C SER A 82 -2.62 -2.86 8.77
N THR A 83 -3.91 -2.51 8.75
CA THR A 83 -4.75 -2.52 9.95
C THR A 83 -5.00 -3.94 10.46
N GLY A 84 -5.22 -4.90 9.55
CA GLY A 84 -5.36 -6.30 9.90
C GLY A 84 -4.08 -6.89 10.51
N PHE A 85 -2.94 -6.58 9.94
CA PHE A 85 -1.64 -6.94 10.51
C PHE A 85 -1.45 -6.35 11.92
N ALA A 86 -1.75 -5.05 12.11
CA ALA A 86 -1.64 -4.41 13.42
C ALA A 86 -2.59 -5.02 14.47
N LYS A 87 -3.81 -5.39 14.05
CA LYS A 87 -4.76 -6.11 14.92
C LYS A 87 -4.17 -7.43 15.41
N ASN A 88 -3.67 -8.25 14.49
CA ASN A 88 -3.09 -9.54 14.82
C ASN A 88 -1.85 -9.39 15.70
N LEU A 89 -1.00 -8.39 15.40
CA LEU A 89 0.19 -8.10 16.21
C LEU A 89 -0.16 -7.68 17.64
N ARG A 90 -1.18 -6.80 17.82
CA ARG A 90 -1.66 -6.41 19.14
C ARG A 90 -2.19 -7.60 19.93
N ASN A 91 -2.97 -8.46 19.30
CA ASN A 91 -3.49 -9.67 19.94
C ASN A 91 -2.35 -10.60 20.37
N ALA A 92 -1.41 -10.88 19.49
CA ALA A 92 -0.26 -11.74 19.81
C ALA A 92 0.61 -11.16 20.94
N MET A 93 0.81 -9.84 20.96
CA MET A 93 1.54 -9.16 22.04
C MET A 93 0.75 -9.20 23.35
N PHE A 94 -0.56 -8.98 23.32
CA PHE A 94 -1.41 -9.02 24.49
C PHE A 94 -1.44 -10.42 25.10
N ASP A 95 -1.64 -11.47 24.29
CA ASP A 95 -1.59 -12.85 24.72
C ASP A 95 -0.23 -13.17 25.40
N ARG A 96 0.86 -12.64 24.82
CA ARG A 96 2.19 -12.84 25.37
C ARG A 96 2.38 -12.14 26.73
N ILE A 97 1.86 -10.93 26.87
CA ILE A 97 1.91 -10.19 28.15
C ILE A 97 1.12 -10.91 29.25
N GLN A 98 -0.01 -11.52 28.92
CA GLN A 98 -0.79 -12.31 29.89
C GLN A 98 -0.03 -13.53 30.44
N THR A 99 0.95 -14.04 29.71
CA THR A 99 1.80 -15.13 30.19
C THR A 99 2.94 -14.68 31.12
N TYR A 100 3.11 -13.37 31.35
CA TYR A 100 4.15 -12.85 32.20
C TYR A 100 3.80 -13.01 33.66
N SER A 101 4.81 -13.39 34.50
CA SER A 101 4.67 -13.38 35.93
C SER A 101 4.74 -11.93 36.48
N PHE A 102 4.27 -11.73 37.72
CA PHE A 102 4.34 -10.42 38.37
C PHE A 102 5.76 -9.83 38.37
N ALA A 103 6.79 -10.67 38.61
CA ALA A 103 8.18 -10.25 38.58
C ALA A 103 8.63 -9.72 37.19
N ASN A 104 8.08 -10.26 36.12
CA ASN A 104 8.37 -9.78 34.78
C ASN A 104 7.66 -8.44 34.48
N ILE A 105 6.43 -8.25 34.98
CA ILE A 105 5.68 -7.00 34.81
C ILE A 105 6.37 -5.85 35.53
N ASP A 106 6.89 -6.08 36.76
CA ASP A 106 7.64 -5.06 37.50
C ASP A 106 8.93 -4.64 36.80
N HIS A 107 9.58 -5.57 36.07
CA HIS A 107 10.77 -5.25 35.28
C HIS A 107 10.47 -4.38 34.06
N PHE A 108 9.27 -4.49 33.44
CA PHE A 108 8.93 -3.79 32.18
C PHE A 108 8.07 -2.54 32.37
N SER A 109 7.79 -2.06 33.50
CA SER A 109 6.82 -0.99 33.82
C SER A 109 5.50 -1.06 33.00
N THR A 110 4.37 -0.90 33.63
CA THR A 110 3.05 -0.95 32.97
C THR A 110 2.91 0.11 31.87
N ALA A 111 3.44 1.30 32.10
CA ALA A 111 3.42 2.39 31.10
C ALA A 111 4.19 2.03 29.84
N GLY A 112 5.36 1.37 29.96
CA GLY A 112 6.15 0.89 28.83
C GLY A 112 5.44 -0.19 28.01
N LEU A 113 4.72 -1.10 28.65
CA LEU A 113 3.94 -2.13 27.95
C LEU A 113 2.76 -1.52 27.18
N VAL A 114 2.08 -0.54 27.75
CA VAL A 114 0.99 0.19 27.07
C VAL A 114 1.50 0.95 25.84
N THR A 115 2.64 1.65 25.97
CA THR A 115 3.27 2.34 24.82
C THR A 115 3.61 1.38 23.68
N ARG A 116 4.14 0.20 23.98
CA ARG A 116 4.44 -0.82 22.97
C ARG A 116 3.19 -1.34 22.27
N LEU A 117 2.11 -1.59 23.02
CA LEU A 117 0.84 -2.06 22.45
C LEU A 117 0.11 -0.99 21.59
N THR A 118 0.38 0.27 21.84
CA THR A 118 -0.28 1.39 21.17
C THR A 118 0.63 2.04 20.11
N THR A 119 1.57 2.84 20.56
CA THR A 119 2.41 3.68 19.67
C THR A 119 3.34 2.85 18.81
N ASP A 120 4.05 1.88 19.39
CA ASP A 120 5.02 1.09 18.64
C ASP A 120 4.32 0.23 17.57
N VAL A 121 3.19 -0.41 17.91
CA VAL A 121 2.41 -1.18 16.94
C VAL A 121 1.87 -0.27 15.83
N THR A 122 1.46 0.96 16.15
CA THR A 122 1.00 1.92 15.13
C THR A 122 2.14 2.34 14.21
N ASN A 123 3.34 2.55 14.74
CA ASN A 123 4.52 2.86 13.92
C ASN A 123 4.89 1.69 12.99
N VAL A 124 4.84 0.46 13.49
CA VAL A 124 5.06 -0.76 12.68
C VAL A 124 3.97 -0.91 11.60
N GLN A 125 2.72 -0.62 11.94
CA GLN A 125 1.59 -0.60 10.98
C GLN A 125 1.84 0.38 9.83
N ASN A 126 2.22 1.61 10.17
CA ASN A 126 2.49 2.66 9.19
C ASN A 126 3.68 2.30 8.30
N SER A 127 4.75 1.77 8.89
CA SER A 127 5.92 1.28 8.16
C SER A 127 5.56 0.14 7.21
N TYR A 128 4.73 -0.79 7.64
CA TYR A 128 4.24 -1.88 6.81
C TYR A 128 3.39 -1.39 5.64
N GLN A 129 2.47 -0.45 5.88
CA GLN A 129 1.67 0.16 4.84
C GLN A 129 2.53 0.92 3.83
N MET A 130 3.51 1.69 4.31
CA MET A 130 4.44 2.44 3.47
C MET A 130 5.27 1.49 2.60
N MET A 131 5.77 0.39 3.18
CA MET A 131 6.51 -0.64 2.44
C MET A 131 5.67 -1.24 1.30
N LEU A 132 4.41 -1.62 1.56
CA LEU A 132 3.51 -2.19 0.55
C LEU A 132 3.21 -1.22 -0.61
N ARG A 133 3.19 0.08 -0.33
CA ARG A 133 2.87 1.11 -1.33
C ARG A 133 4.11 1.65 -2.04
N MET A 134 5.18 1.95 -1.31
CA MET A 134 6.36 2.64 -1.88
C MET A 134 7.33 1.70 -2.57
N MET A 135 7.54 0.46 -2.10
CA MET A 135 8.49 -0.45 -2.75
C MET A 135 8.12 -0.78 -4.21
N MET A 136 6.85 -0.64 -4.57
CA MET A 136 6.37 -0.91 -5.93
C MET A 136 6.15 0.36 -6.75
N ARG A 137 6.17 1.54 -6.12
CA ARG A 137 5.99 2.82 -6.80
C ARG A 137 7.33 3.51 -7.12
N ALA A 138 8.40 3.15 -6.42
CA ALA A 138 9.76 3.65 -6.66
C ALA A 138 10.57 2.56 -7.35
N PRO A 139 10.69 2.55 -8.69
CA PRO A 139 11.63 1.70 -9.41
C PRO A 139 13.06 2.20 -9.22
#